data_32771207b0a7685f423814e9ebafab0d
#
_entry.id   32771207b0a7685f423814e9ebafab0d
#
_cell.length_a   1.000
_cell.length_b   1.000
_cell.length_c   1.000
_cell.angle_alpha   90.00
_cell.angle_beta   90.00
_cell.angle_gamma   90.00
#
_symmetry.space_group_name_H-M   'P 1'
#
loop_
_entity.id
_entity.type
_entity.pdbx_description
1 polymer ?
#
loop_
_entity_poly.entity_id
_entity_poly.type
_entity_poly.pdbx_seq_one_letter_code
_entity_poly.pdbx_strand_id
1 'polypeptide(L)'
;MVKKDKNKEFVYISIGLITLSLFLFSFSNTGLFTGELIDCGDVSTFSGYTDTDSDNLPDYCEDIYGTNKILQDTDGDGRMDGQEIANQKDPLSFD
;
A
#
# COMPACT_ATOMS: atom_id res chain seq x y z
N MET A 1 2.27 -33.28 -53.72
CA MET A 1 2.81 -33.50 -52.37
C MET A 1 2.92 -32.16 -51.66
N VAL A 2 2.05 -31.87 -50.76
CA VAL A 2 2.07 -30.60 -50.01
C VAL A 2 3.17 -30.70 -48.96
N LYS A 3 4.24 -29.96 -49.11
CA LYS A 3 5.22 -29.80 -48.04
C LYS A 3 4.56 -29.11 -46.86
N LYS A 4 4.38 -29.82 -45.79
CA LYS A 4 3.96 -29.23 -44.50
C LYS A 4 4.98 -28.16 -44.12
N ASP A 5 4.52 -26.94 -44.09
CA ASP A 5 5.40 -25.82 -43.81
C ASP A 5 5.68 -25.81 -42.29
N LYS A 6 6.81 -26.35 -41.89
CA LYS A 6 7.22 -26.44 -40.49
C LYS A 6 7.30 -25.07 -39.82
N ASN A 7 7.45 -24.02 -40.60
CA ASN A 7 7.54 -22.66 -40.05
C ASN A 7 6.21 -22.13 -39.53
N LYS A 8 5.09 -22.58 -40.05
CA LYS A 8 3.76 -22.16 -39.58
C LYS A 8 3.43 -22.75 -38.21
N GLU A 9 3.87 -23.97 -37.93
CA GLU A 9 3.62 -24.58 -36.62
C GLU A 9 4.40 -23.88 -35.51
N PHE A 10 5.62 -23.44 -35.77
CA PHE A 10 6.43 -22.66 -34.83
C PHE A 10 5.80 -21.31 -34.48
N VAL A 11 5.17 -20.64 -35.44
CA VAL A 11 4.51 -19.35 -35.22
C VAL A 11 3.33 -19.49 -34.30
N TYR A 12 2.51 -20.53 -34.43
CA TYR A 12 1.36 -20.75 -33.56
C TYR A 12 1.76 -21.12 -32.12
N ILE A 13 2.78 -21.92 -31.93
CA ILE A 13 3.32 -22.26 -30.61
C ILE A 13 3.89 -21.02 -29.92
N SER A 14 4.62 -20.20 -30.65
CA SER A 14 5.19 -18.95 -30.14
C SER A 14 4.11 -17.94 -29.71
N ILE A 15 3.08 -17.75 -30.51
CA ILE A 15 1.94 -16.89 -30.18
C ILE A 15 1.17 -17.42 -28.97
N GLY A 16 0.97 -18.73 -28.87
CA GLY A 16 0.30 -19.36 -27.73
C GLY A 16 1.08 -19.16 -26.42
N LEU A 17 2.38 -19.28 -26.44
CA LEU A 17 3.24 -19.04 -25.27
C LEU A 17 3.25 -17.57 -24.85
N ILE A 18 3.27 -16.64 -25.79
CA ILE A 18 3.23 -15.20 -25.49
C ILE A 18 1.88 -14.81 -24.89
N THR A 19 0.77 -15.30 -25.43
CA THR A 19 -0.56 -15.01 -24.89
C THR A 19 -0.75 -15.61 -23.50
N LEU A 20 -0.25 -16.79 -23.24
CA LEU A 20 -0.29 -17.41 -21.90
C LEU A 20 0.56 -16.63 -20.91
N SER A 21 1.74 -16.18 -21.31
CA SER A 21 2.62 -15.34 -20.47
C SER A 21 1.98 -14.01 -20.12
N LEU A 22 1.37 -13.34 -21.07
CA LEU A 22 0.64 -12.09 -20.84
C LEU A 22 -0.58 -12.29 -19.92
N PHE A 23 -1.28 -13.40 -20.04
CA PHE A 23 -2.40 -13.75 -19.18
C PHE A 23 -1.94 -13.98 -17.73
N LEU A 24 -0.86 -14.71 -17.52
CA LEU A 24 -0.29 -14.93 -16.18
C LEU A 24 0.25 -13.63 -15.57
N PHE A 25 0.85 -12.77 -16.37
CA PHE A 25 1.32 -11.46 -15.92
C PHE A 25 0.16 -10.53 -15.54
N SER A 26 -0.92 -10.55 -16.31
CA SER A 26 -2.14 -9.80 -16.01
C SER A 26 -2.79 -10.29 -14.70
N PHE A 27 -2.76 -11.59 -14.43
CA PHE A 27 -3.32 -12.17 -13.22
C PHE A 27 -2.50 -11.82 -11.95
N SER A 28 -1.17 -11.77 -12.08
CA SER A 28 -0.31 -11.34 -10.97
C SER A 28 -0.41 -9.84 -10.67
N ASN A 29 -0.89 -9.04 -11.63
CA ASN A 29 -1.08 -7.60 -11.48
C ASN A 29 -2.49 -7.21 -11.01
N THR A 30 -3.44 -8.13 -10.97
CA THR A 30 -4.80 -7.87 -10.47
C THR A 30 -4.89 -7.92 -8.95
N GLY A 31 -3.76 -7.67 -8.27
CA GLY A 31 -3.75 -7.25 -6.87
C GLY A 31 -4.71 -7.99 -5.95
N LEU A 32 -4.79 -9.32 -6.03
CA LEU A 32 -5.43 -10.13 -4.99
C LEU A 32 -4.71 -10.01 -3.65
N PHE A 33 -3.62 -9.25 -3.63
CA PHE A 33 -2.87 -8.86 -2.47
C PHE A 33 -2.64 -7.35 -2.48
N THR A 34 -3.72 -6.58 -2.53
CA THR A 34 -3.71 -5.25 -1.96
C THR A 34 -3.92 -5.39 -0.45
N GLY A 35 -2.93 -5.91 0.23
CA GLY A 35 -2.63 -5.28 1.47
C GLY A 35 -2.24 -3.86 1.07
N GLU A 36 -3.17 -2.95 1.05
CA GLU A 36 -2.82 -1.54 1.07
C GLU A 36 -1.91 -1.40 2.27
N LEU A 37 -0.63 -1.20 2.01
CA LEU A 37 0.28 -0.74 3.04
C LEU A 37 -0.28 0.64 3.40
N ILE A 38 -0.97 0.69 4.54
CA ILE A 38 -1.45 1.95 5.09
C ILE A 38 -0.19 2.75 5.33
N ASP A 39 0.02 3.75 4.49
CA ASP A 39 1.11 4.69 4.69
C ASP A 39 0.70 5.65 5.81
N CYS A 40 1.15 5.36 7.02
CA CYS A 40 0.87 6.18 8.19
C CYS A 40 1.47 7.59 8.09
N GLY A 41 2.26 7.89 7.07
CA GLY A 41 2.74 9.24 6.76
C GLY A 41 1.78 10.06 5.90
N ASP A 42 0.77 9.45 5.27
CA ASP A 42 -0.22 10.14 4.43
C ASP A 42 -1.60 10.19 5.10
N VAL A 43 -1.84 11.25 5.83
CA VAL A 43 -3.10 11.49 6.55
C VAL A 43 -4.34 11.54 5.65
N SER A 44 -4.18 11.69 4.34
CA SER A 44 -5.30 11.75 3.39
C SER A 44 -5.98 10.40 3.17
N THR A 45 -5.32 9.29 3.51
CA THR A 45 -5.77 7.93 3.26
C THR A 45 -6.59 7.33 4.40
N PHE A 46 -6.75 8.02 5.52
CA PHE A 46 -7.33 7.47 6.75
C PHE A 46 -8.86 7.44 6.83
N SER A 47 -9.54 7.74 5.75
CA SER A 47 -11.02 7.69 5.73
C SER A 47 -11.53 6.27 6.02
N GLY A 48 -12.21 6.11 7.17
CA GLY A 48 -12.81 4.84 7.57
C GLY A 48 -12.04 4.04 8.62
N TYR A 49 -10.89 4.51 9.08
CA TYR A 49 -10.16 3.91 10.20
C TYR A 49 -10.59 4.53 11.54
N THR A 50 -10.46 3.74 12.62
CA THR A 50 -10.75 4.23 13.98
C THR A 50 -9.64 5.16 14.43
N ASP A 51 -10.03 6.33 14.92
CA ASP A 51 -9.17 7.36 15.52
C ASP A 51 -9.85 7.76 16.83
N THR A 52 -9.39 7.21 17.94
CA THR A 52 -10.08 7.28 19.23
C THR A 52 -10.00 8.67 19.85
N ASP A 53 -8.87 9.35 19.72
CA ASP A 53 -8.66 10.69 20.28
C ASP A 53 -8.88 11.84 19.29
N SER A 54 -9.13 11.51 18.02
CA SER A 54 -9.42 12.48 16.94
C SER A 54 -8.27 13.46 16.66
N ASP A 55 -7.04 12.97 16.68
CA ASP A 55 -5.83 13.74 16.35
C ASP A 55 -5.41 13.63 14.86
N ASN A 56 -6.21 12.94 14.04
CA ASN A 56 -5.97 12.57 12.64
C ASN A 56 -4.86 11.52 12.46
N LEU A 57 -4.53 10.76 13.48
CA LEU A 57 -3.69 9.56 13.40
C LEU A 57 -4.54 8.35 13.82
N PRO A 58 -4.78 7.38 12.94
CA PRO A 58 -5.56 6.19 13.32
C PRO A 58 -4.88 5.38 14.41
N ASP A 59 -5.68 4.74 15.27
CA ASP A 59 -5.23 3.85 16.35
C ASP A 59 -4.19 2.82 15.90
N TYR A 60 -4.34 2.31 14.67
CA TYR A 60 -3.39 1.38 14.08
C TYR A 60 -2.01 2.02 13.83
N CYS A 61 -1.99 3.26 13.35
CA CYS A 61 -0.75 4.00 13.12
C CYS A 61 -0.10 4.39 14.44
N GLU A 62 -0.88 4.70 15.46
CA GLU A 62 -0.37 4.98 16.80
C GLU A 62 0.35 3.77 17.40
N ASP A 63 -0.16 2.55 17.17
CA ASP A 63 0.54 1.31 17.55
C ASP A 63 1.92 1.19 16.88
N ILE A 64 2.04 1.63 15.63
CA ILE A 64 3.30 1.59 14.87
C ILE A 64 4.29 2.64 15.40
N TYR A 65 3.82 3.86 15.64
CA TYR A 65 4.66 4.96 16.14
C TYR A 65 4.91 4.91 17.64
N GLY A 66 4.10 4.15 18.39
CA GLY A 66 4.21 4.04 19.84
C GLY A 66 3.57 5.21 20.58
N THR A 67 2.65 5.93 19.94
CA THR A 67 1.86 7.01 20.55
C THR A 67 0.66 6.47 21.32
N ASN A 68 0.00 7.33 22.05
CA ASN A 68 -1.12 6.95 22.93
C ASN A 68 -2.47 7.24 22.26
N LYS A 69 -3.23 6.22 21.93
CA LYS A 69 -4.53 6.25 21.24
C LYS A 69 -5.63 7.11 21.86
N ILE A 70 -5.45 7.49 23.10
CA ILE A 70 -6.42 8.31 23.83
C ILE A 70 -5.89 9.70 24.15
N LEU A 71 -4.73 10.05 23.64
CA LEU A 71 -4.05 11.31 23.95
C LEU A 71 -3.54 11.95 22.66
N GLN A 72 -4.21 13.00 22.20
CA GLN A 72 -3.91 13.70 20.94
C GLN A 72 -2.48 14.22 20.82
N ASP A 73 -1.82 14.47 21.94
CA ASP A 73 -0.46 14.99 22.05
C ASP A 73 0.30 14.14 23.07
N THR A 74 0.98 13.10 22.59
CA THR A 74 1.61 12.09 23.47
C THR A 74 2.80 12.65 24.22
N ASP A 75 3.62 13.50 23.60
CA ASP A 75 4.80 14.11 24.24
C ASP A 75 4.53 15.41 24.98
N GLY A 76 3.35 16.01 24.78
CA GLY A 76 2.94 17.22 25.49
C GLY A 76 3.60 18.52 25.03
N ASP A 77 4.08 18.55 23.79
CA ASP A 77 4.75 19.75 23.22
C ASP A 77 3.77 20.80 22.65
N GLY A 78 2.48 20.51 22.64
CA GLY A 78 1.42 21.36 22.12
C GLY A 78 1.04 21.09 20.68
N ARG A 79 1.61 20.05 20.05
CA ARG A 79 1.22 19.55 18.74
C ARG A 79 0.56 18.19 18.86
N MET A 80 -0.43 17.95 17.99
CA MET A 80 -1.07 16.64 17.93
C MET A 80 -0.17 15.63 17.21
N ASP A 81 -0.20 14.37 17.65
CA ASP A 81 0.62 13.29 17.09
C ASP A 81 0.42 13.16 15.56
N GLY A 82 -0.82 13.22 15.08
CA GLY A 82 -1.12 13.21 13.65
C GLY A 82 -0.56 14.40 12.88
N GLN A 83 -0.49 15.58 13.49
CA GLN A 83 0.14 16.75 12.88
C GLN A 83 1.67 16.61 12.78
N GLU A 84 2.28 15.99 13.78
CA GLU A 84 3.72 15.77 13.78
C GLU A 84 4.12 14.77 12.72
N ILE A 85 3.39 13.67 12.60
CA ILE A 85 3.60 12.67 11.53
C ILE A 85 3.42 13.29 10.13
N ALA A 86 2.36 14.08 9.92
CA ALA A 86 2.13 14.79 8.65
C ALA A 86 3.26 15.77 8.29
N ASN A 87 3.93 16.33 9.29
CA ASN A 87 5.08 17.23 9.11
C ASN A 87 6.43 16.52 9.19
N GLN A 88 6.44 15.18 9.17
CA GLN A 88 7.66 14.34 9.27
C GLN A 88 8.47 14.61 10.55
N LYS A 89 7.75 14.84 11.64
CA LYS A 89 8.32 15.01 12.97
C LYS A 89 8.09 13.78 13.82
N ASP A 90 8.88 13.65 14.88
CA ASP A 90 8.76 12.56 15.85
C ASP A 90 7.69 12.91 16.91
N PRO A 91 6.55 12.20 16.98
CA PRO A 91 5.48 12.50 17.93
C PRO A 91 5.82 12.14 19.38
N LEU A 92 6.97 11.55 19.62
CA LEU A 92 7.48 11.19 20.95
C LEU A 92 8.61 12.12 21.43
N SER A 93 9.05 13.03 20.58
CA SER A 93 10.15 13.95 20.86
C SER A 93 9.63 15.37 21.05
N PHE A 94 9.80 15.90 22.23
CA PHE A 94 9.46 17.27 22.57
C PHE A 94 10.37 18.26 21.81
N ASP A 95 9.82 18.91 20.81
CA ASP A 95 10.54 19.84 19.94
C ASP A 95 10.28 21.32 20.33
#